data_ef180a2c02029b57221b28253b6d522b
#
_entry.id   ef180a2c02029b57221b28253b6d522b
#
_cell.length_a   1.000
_cell.length_b   1.000
_cell.length_c   1.000
_cell.angle_alpha   90.00
_cell.angle_beta   90.00
_cell.angle_gamma   90.00
#
_symmetry.space_group_name_H-M   'P 1'
#
loop_
_entity.id
_entity.type
_entity.pdbx_description
1 polymer ?
#
loop_
_entity_poly.entity_id
_entity_poly.type
_entity_poly.pdbx_seq_one_letter_code
_entity_poly.pdbx_strand_id
1 'polypeptide(L)'
;EVDATSASAAEVAPQVEDGPLKILGVMGEEPVSIFPETPTFRDAGYDITVGAWRGLGVPAETPDETVSMLHDTYKSVYDSDSFKQFMNNNGFGLVYRDQTQFDEFMTQQYSEFENTISSLDLQE
;
A
#
# COMPACT_ATOMS: atom_id res chain seq x y z
N GLU A 1 6.64 6.04 -25.35
CA GLU A 1 7.73 6.63 -24.55
C GLU A 1 7.09 7.59 -23.56
N VAL A 2 7.41 7.45 -22.27
CA VAL A 2 6.86 8.30 -21.20
C VAL A 2 8.02 8.91 -20.42
N ASP A 3 7.84 10.14 -19.92
CA ASP A 3 8.87 10.84 -19.16
C ASP A 3 8.83 10.50 -17.67
N ALA A 4 7.66 10.12 -17.14
CA ALA A 4 7.46 9.69 -15.76
C ALA A 4 6.34 8.64 -15.66
N THR A 5 6.41 7.82 -14.64
CA THR A 5 5.40 6.82 -14.32
C THR A 5 5.30 6.60 -12.80
N SER A 6 4.19 6.03 -12.34
CA SER A 6 4.06 5.51 -10.99
C SER A 6 4.06 3.98 -11.01
N ALA A 7 4.77 3.36 -10.09
CA ALA A 7 4.83 1.92 -9.94
C ALA A 7 5.18 1.54 -8.49
N SER A 8 5.03 0.27 -8.13
CA SER A 8 5.50 -0.19 -6.83
C SER A 8 7.02 -0.23 -6.75
N ALA A 9 7.58 -0.05 -5.55
CA ALA A 9 9.02 -0.07 -5.34
C ALA A 9 9.68 -1.37 -5.84
N ALA A 10 9.04 -2.51 -5.61
CA ALA A 10 9.51 -3.82 -6.05
C ALA A 10 9.60 -3.95 -7.59
N GLU A 11 8.67 -3.33 -8.31
CA GLU A 11 8.65 -3.39 -9.79
C GLU A 11 9.75 -2.54 -10.42
N VAL A 12 10.09 -1.41 -9.80
CA VAL A 12 11.09 -0.49 -10.37
C VAL A 12 12.50 -0.74 -9.87
N ALA A 13 12.69 -1.50 -8.78
CA ALA A 13 14.01 -1.72 -8.19
C ALA A 13 15.09 -2.11 -9.20
N PRO A 14 14.90 -3.11 -10.09
CA PRO A 14 15.93 -3.47 -11.06
C PRO A 14 16.26 -2.35 -12.06
N GLN A 15 15.29 -1.49 -12.36
CA GLN A 15 15.46 -0.38 -13.30
C GLN A 15 16.11 0.84 -12.66
N VAL A 16 16.07 0.93 -11.35
CA VAL A 16 16.75 1.98 -10.57
C VAL A 16 18.19 1.58 -10.27
N GLU A 17 18.43 0.32 -9.91
CA GLU A 17 19.76 -0.19 -9.58
C GLU A 17 20.69 -0.23 -10.80
N ASP A 18 20.22 -0.80 -11.92
CA ASP A 18 21.03 -1.06 -13.12
C ASP A 18 20.54 -0.29 -14.36
N GLY A 19 19.49 0.50 -14.25
CA GLY A 19 18.80 1.12 -15.37
C GLY A 19 18.80 2.66 -15.35
N PRO A 20 18.06 3.25 -16.28
CA PRO A 20 17.98 4.70 -16.43
C PRO A 20 16.95 5.38 -15.52
N LEU A 21 16.19 4.63 -14.73
CA LEU A 21 15.15 5.21 -13.89
C LEU A 21 15.71 5.87 -12.63
N LYS A 22 15.10 6.99 -12.27
CA LYS A 22 15.34 7.69 -11.02
C LYS A 22 14.05 7.83 -10.26
N ILE A 23 14.05 7.45 -8.99
CA ILE A 23 12.90 7.67 -8.11
C ILE A 23 12.91 9.13 -7.68
N LEU A 24 11.77 9.81 -7.84
CA LEU A 24 11.60 11.22 -7.47
C LEU A 24 10.97 11.36 -6.07
N GLY A 25 10.15 10.42 -5.66
CA GLY A 25 9.50 10.42 -4.36
C GLY A 25 8.63 9.19 -4.16
N VAL A 26 8.24 8.95 -2.92
CA VAL A 26 7.37 7.87 -2.48
C VAL A 26 6.03 8.43 -2.02
N MET A 27 4.93 7.89 -2.52
CA MET A 27 3.58 8.29 -2.11
C MET A 27 3.09 7.56 -0.83
N GLY A 28 3.97 6.86 -0.12
CA GLY A 28 3.68 6.24 1.17
C GLY A 28 3.79 7.22 2.33
N GLU A 29 3.35 6.80 3.52
CA GLU A 29 3.52 7.55 4.76
C GLU A 29 4.98 7.67 5.18
N GLU A 30 5.78 6.66 4.82
CA GLU A 30 7.21 6.54 5.13
C GLU A 30 8.00 6.13 3.88
N PRO A 31 9.31 6.41 3.84
CA PRO A 31 10.19 5.89 2.80
C PRO A 31 10.15 4.35 2.75
N VAL A 32 10.34 3.78 1.57
CA VAL A 32 10.39 2.31 1.43
C VAL A 32 11.77 1.77 1.79
N SER A 33 11.82 0.59 2.40
CA SER A 33 13.06 0.00 2.94
C SER A 33 14.18 -0.20 1.92
N ILE A 34 13.83 -0.46 0.66
CA ILE A 34 14.82 -0.64 -0.42
C ILE A 34 15.31 0.68 -1.04
N PHE A 35 14.66 1.80 -0.74
CA PHE A 35 15.04 3.15 -1.16
C PHE A 35 14.94 4.14 0.00
N PRO A 36 15.72 3.96 1.07
CA PRO A 36 15.55 4.71 2.32
C PRO A 36 15.87 6.20 2.20
N GLU A 37 16.67 6.58 1.19
CA GLU A 37 17.05 7.97 0.93
C GLU A 37 16.02 8.72 0.06
N THR A 38 15.00 8.04 -0.46
CA THR A 38 13.98 8.69 -1.29
C THR A 38 12.93 9.34 -0.41
N PRO A 39 12.72 10.67 -0.51
CA PRO A 39 11.74 11.37 0.30
C PRO A 39 10.31 10.93 -0.03
N THR A 40 9.42 11.06 0.94
CA THR A 40 7.98 10.98 0.67
C THR A 40 7.49 12.25 -0.05
N PHE A 41 6.32 12.18 -0.69
CA PHE A 41 5.68 13.36 -1.27
C PHE A 41 5.36 14.40 -0.18
N ARG A 42 5.01 13.95 1.04
CA ARG A 42 4.81 14.85 2.20
C ARG A 42 6.08 15.59 2.60
N ASP A 43 7.21 14.91 2.64
CA ASP A 43 8.51 15.56 2.92
C ASP A 43 8.86 16.60 1.86
N ALA A 44 8.44 16.39 0.62
CA ALA A 44 8.59 17.32 -0.49
C ALA A 44 7.54 18.46 -0.49
N GLY A 45 6.62 18.50 0.47
CA GLY A 45 5.60 19.54 0.62
C GLY A 45 4.28 19.27 -0.09
N TYR A 46 4.08 18.06 -0.61
CA TYR A 46 2.83 17.64 -1.25
C TYR A 46 2.05 16.72 -0.31
N ASP A 47 0.83 17.10 0.06
CA ASP A 47 -0.04 16.25 0.91
C ASP A 47 -0.70 15.14 0.08
N ILE A 48 0.14 14.23 -0.40
CA ILE A 48 -0.26 13.08 -1.20
C ILE A 48 0.23 11.82 -0.48
N THR A 49 -0.71 10.98 -0.08
CA THR A 49 -0.44 9.64 0.46
C THR A 49 -1.37 8.66 -0.23
N VAL A 50 -0.81 7.90 -1.16
CA VAL A 50 -1.52 6.86 -1.91
C VAL A 50 -0.65 5.62 -1.92
N GLY A 51 -1.21 4.49 -1.56
CA GLY A 51 -0.51 3.22 -1.54
C GLY A 51 -1.35 2.07 -2.09
N ALA A 52 -0.69 1.09 -2.64
CA ALA A 52 -1.32 -0.19 -2.95
C ALA A 52 -1.38 -1.03 -1.67
N TRP A 53 -2.57 -1.37 -1.25
CA TRP A 53 -2.80 -2.23 -0.09
C TRP A 53 -3.32 -3.61 -0.51
N ARG A 54 -3.22 -4.57 0.38
CA ARG A 54 -3.76 -5.93 0.23
C ARG A 54 -4.58 -6.26 1.46
N GLY A 55 -5.75 -6.83 1.24
CA GLY A 55 -6.64 -7.29 2.30
C GLY A 55 -7.26 -8.63 1.95
N LEU A 56 -7.84 -9.28 2.93
CA LEU A 56 -8.59 -10.52 2.78
C LEU A 56 -10.05 -10.21 3.06
N GLY A 57 -10.92 -10.69 2.19
CA GLY A 57 -12.35 -10.58 2.36
C GLY A 57 -13.01 -11.95 2.40
N VAL A 58 -14.12 -12.03 3.11
CA VAL A 58 -15.00 -13.20 3.16
C VAL A 58 -16.42 -12.77 2.78
N PRO A 59 -17.30 -13.69 2.34
CA PRO A 59 -18.71 -13.39 2.15
C PRO A 59 -19.35 -12.78 3.41
N ALA A 60 -20.28 -11.84 3.23
CA ALA A 60 -20.89 -11.11 4.34
C ALA A 60 -21.59 -11.99 5.39
N GLU A 61 -22.08 -13.16 4.97
CA GLU A 61 -22.77 -14.12 5.84
C GLU A 61 -21.82 -15.13 6.52
N THR A 62 -20.50 -14.92 6.42
CA THR A 62 -19.53 -15.81 7.08
C THR A 62 -19.65 -15.68 8.60
N PRO A 63 -19.79 -16.78 9.35
CA PRO A 63 -19.90 -16.74 10.80
C PRO A 63 -18.70 -16.05 11.46
N ASP A 64 -18.94 -15.25 12.50
CA ASP A 64 -17.90 -14.51 13.23
C ASP A 64 -16.78 -15.40 13.77
N GLU A 65 -17.09 -16.62 14.20
CA GLU A 65 -16.10 -17.59 14.65
C GLU A 65 -15.13 -17.98 13.53
N THR A 66 -15.64 -18.12 12.30
CA THR A 66 -14.81 -18.41 11.12
C THR A 66 -13.95 -17.22 10.76
N VAL A 67 -14.51 -16.01 10.81
CA VAL A 67 -13.77 -14.75 10.55
C VAL A 67 -12.65 -14.61 11.57
N SER A 68 -12.92 -14.82 12.86
CA SER A 68 -11.90 -14.74 13.91
C SER A 68 -10.79 -15.77 13.73
N MET A 69 -11.14 -17.02 13.40
CA MET A 69 -10.17 -18.08 13.14
C MET A 69 -9.25 -17.72 11.95
N LEU A 70 -9.81 -17.22 10.87
CA LEU A 70 -9.05 -16.78 9.70
C LEU A 70 -8.13 -15.60 10.05
N HIS A 71 -8.68 -14.60 10.74
CA HIS A 71 -7.91 -13.45 11.21
C HIS A 71 -6.69 -13.89 12.04
N ASP A 72 -6.88 -14.72 13.06
CA ASP A 72 -5.80 -15.17 13.94
C ASP A 72 -4.75 -15.98 13.17
N THR A 73 -5.19 -16.79 12.22
CA THR A 73 -4.28 -17.56 11.36
C THR A 73 -3.42 -16.65 10.51
N TYR A 74 -4.02 -15.69 9.82
CA TYR A 74 -3.27 -14.73 9.00
C TYR A 74 -2.40 -13.79 9.84
N LYS A 75 -2.90 -13.37 11.01
CA LYS A 75 -2.12 -12.56 11.95
C LYS A 75 -0.86 -13.28 12.41
N SER A 76 -0.94 -14.58 12.67
CA SER A 76 0.23 -15.39 13.05
C SER A 76 1.29 -15.44 11.94
N VAL A 77 0.86 -15.48 10.67
CA VAL A 77 1.78 -15.41 9.52
C VAL A 77 2.38 -14.00 9.40
N TYR A 78 1.55 -12.97 9.52
CA TYR A 78 2.00 -11.58 9.48
C TYR A 78 3.08 -11.28 10.53
N ASP A 79 2.92 -11.81 11.74
CA ASP A 79 3.86 -11.62 12.84
C ASP A 79 5.17 -12.41 12.71
N SER A 80 5.21 -13.40 11.81
CA SER A 80 6.39 -14.24 11.64
C SER A 80 7.58 -13.47 11.06
N ASP A 81 8.78 -13.79 11.52
CA ASP A 81 10.01 -13.19 11.03
C ASP A 81 10.22 -13.46 9.53
N SER A 82 9.85 -14.65 9.07
CA SER A 82 9.97 -15.01 7.65
C SER A 82 9.11 -14.12 6.74
N PHE A 83 7.88 -13.82 7.14
CA PHE A 83 7.01 -12.92 6.39
C PHE A 83 7.54 -11.48 6.41
N LYS A 84 7.95 -10.99 7.58
CA LYS A 84 8.55 -9.65 7.70
C LYS A 84 9.82 -9.49 6.87
N GLN A 85 10.68 -10.50 6.86
CA GLN A 85 11.87 -10.50 6.00
C GLN A 85 11.50 -10.50 4.52
N PHE A 86 10.53 -11.32 4.12
CA PHE A 86 10.04 -11.33 2.73
C PHE A 86 9.54 -9.95 2.31
N MET A 87 8.69 -9.31 3.11
CA MET A 87 8.15 -7.99 2.81
C MET A 87 9.25 -6.93 2.70
N ASN A 88 10.17 -6.90 3.67
CA ASN A 88 11.29 -5.95 3.67
C ASN A 88 12.22 -6.13 2.47
N ASN A 89 12.58 -7.38 2.14
CA ASN A 89 13.46 -7.68 1.01
C ASN A 89 12.87 -7.31 -0.34
N ASN A 90 11.54 -7.22 -0.42
CA ASN A 90 10.83 -6.83 -1.64
C ASN A 90 10.32 -5.37 -1.60
N GLY A 91 10.69 -4.59 -0.60
CA GLY A 91 10.29 -3.18 -0.50
C GLY A 91 8.81 -2.96 -0.26
N PHE A 92 8.13 -3.92 0.35
CA PHE A 92 6.73 -3.78 0.74
C PHE A 92 6.60 -3.21 2.14
N GLY A 93 5.71 -2.25 2.33
CA GLY A 93 5.34 -1.74 3.65
C GLY A 93 4.61 -2.77 4.51
N LEU A 94 4.84 -2.73 5.81
CA LEU A 94 4.18 -3.58 6.80
C LEU A 94 3.20 -2.73 7.60
N VAL A 95 1.98 -2.63 7.13
CA VAL A 95 0.88 -1.96 7.84
C VAL A 95 -0.18 -2.99 8.17
N TYR A 96 -0.38 -3.24 9.46
CA TYR A 96 -1.44 -4.13 9.93
C TYR A 96 -2.69 -3.33 10.28
N ARG A 97 -3.84 -3.86 9.87
CA ARG A 97 -5.16 -3.41 10.32
C ARG A 97 -5.99 -4.64 10.68
N ASP A 98 -6.61 -4.63 11.84
CA ASP A 98 -7.63 -5.61 12.20
C ASP A 98 -8.92 -5.37 11.41
N GLN A 99 -9.95 -6.20 11.63
CA GLN A 99 -11.20 -6.13 10.89
C GLN A 99 -11.84 -4.74 10.98
N THR A 100 -11.94 -4.16 12.17
CA THR A 100 -12.57 -2.84 12.39
C THR A 100 -11.76 -1.72 11.73
N GLN A 101 -10.46 -1.72 11.96
CA GLN A 101 -9.54 -0.74 11.37
C GLN A 101 -9.49 -0.83 9.84
N PHE A 102 -9.64 -2.05 9.30
CA PHE A 102 -9.64 -2.22 7.84
C PHE A 102 -10.96 -1.75 7.22
N ASP A 103 -12.09 -1.99 7.88
CA ASP A 103 -13.40 -1.51 7.42
C ASP A 103 -13.47 0.03 7.43
N GLU A 104 -12.98 0.67 8.50
CA GLU A 104 -12.86 2.12 8.57
C GLU A 104 -11.96 2.68 7.46
N PHE A 105 -10.80 2.05 7.25
CA PHE A 105 -9.87 2.42 6.18
C PHE A 105 -10.51 2.31 4.80
N MET A 106 -11.22 1.21 4.51
CA MET A 106 -11.90 1.01 3.23
C MET A 106 -12.98 2.07 3.00
N THR A 107 -13.74 2.40 4.03
CA THR A 107 -14.79 3.43 3.97
C THR A 107 -14.19 4.80 3.66
N GLN A 108 -13.09 5.15 4.33
CA GLN A 108 -12.37 6.40 4.08
C GLN A 108 -11.82 6.46 2.66
N GLN A 109 -11.11 5.41 2.24
CA GLN A 109 -10.52 5.34 0.88
C GLN A 109 -11.59 5.45 -0.21
N TYR A 110 -12.73 4.78 -0.02
CA TYR A 110 -13.85 4.89 -0.96
C TYR A 110 -14.31 6.35 -1.10
N SER A 111 -14.51 7.04 0.01
CA SER A 111 -14.96 8.44 0.02
C SER A 111 -13.91 9.38 -0.62
N GLU A 112 -12.64 9.16 -0.36
CA GLU A 112 -11.55 9.96 -0.94
C GLU A 112 -11.47 9.77 -2.47
N PHE A 113 -11.58 8.52 -2.96
CA PHE A 113 -11.61 8.25 -4.39
C PHE A 113 -12.88 8.80 -5.07
N GLU A 114 -14.04 8.66 -4.44
CA GLU A 114 -15.29 9.22 -4.96
C GLU A 114 -15.19 10.73 -5.14
N ASN A 115 -14.67 11.43 -4.12
CA ASN A 115 -14.46 12.89 -4.19
C ASN A 115 -13.45 13.26 -5.27
N THR A 116 -12.35 12.52 -5.38
CA THR A 116 -11.32 12.76 -6.38
C THR A 116 -11.88 12.59 -7.80
N ILE A 117 -12.54 11.47 -8.07
CA ILE A 117 -13.14 11.19 -9.38
C ILE A 117 -14.17 12.23 -9.73
N SER A 118 -15.02 12.63 -8.77
CA SER A 118 -16.04 13.66 -8.98
C SER A 118 -15.42 15.03 -9.29
N SER A 119 -14.26 15.34 -8.71
CA SER A 119 -13.56 16.61 -8.94
C SER A 119 -12.86 16.70 -10.30
N LEU A 120 -12.56 15.57 -10.91
CA LEU A 120 -11.86 15.51 -12.19
C LEU A 120 -12.77 15.74 -13.41
N ASP A 121 -14.09 15.91 -13.21
CA ASP A 121 -15.09 16.13 -14.27
C ASP A 121 -14.87 15.21 -15.48
N LEU A 122 -14.59 13.93 -15.19
CA LEU A 122 -14.40 12.89 -16.20
C LEU A 122 -15.77 12.61 -16.83
N GLN A 123 -16.17 13.45 -17.79
CA GLN A 123 -17.34 13.19 -18.62
C GLN A 123 -16.96 12.13 -19.66
N GLU A 124 -17.77 11.06 -19.72
CA GLU A 124 -17.71 10.07 -20.79
C GLU A 124 -18.04 10.68 -22.17
#